data_106071d551475928ef08e554652fd3b2
#
_entry.id   106071d551475928ef08e554652fd3b2
#
_cell.length_a   1.000
_cell.length_b   1.000
_cell.length_c   1.000
_cell.angle_alpha   90.00
_cell.angle_beta   90.00
_cell.angle_gamma   90.00
#
_symmetry.space_group_name_H-M   'P 1'
#
loop_
_entity.id
_entity.type
_entity.pdbx_description
1 polymer ?
#
loop_
_entity_poly.entity_id
_entity_poly.type
_entity_poly.pdbx_seq_one_letter_code
_entity_poly.pdbx_strand_id
1 'polypeptide(L)'
;MLLLFLGIALGTYIVYALQAEKTPEEPLNRVRTIPKYTHFSIDDATQIFQDIAFHEYESIFENEVLGKLRDFHEEYGLKATLYVFGKLDTYDLADFPDAYKTEFEDNADWLKIGFHSMTEAGPEEEGMTTKEFAEGFQKVNREILDFAGEKSLAHVIRLHYWYATDEMAEVLKKEGVEGLLCGNESNSCYNLNKEQAETLLKSRG
;
A
#
# COMPACT_ATOMS: atom_id res chain seq x y z
N MET A 1 18.36 14.40 17.77
CA MET A 1 18.16 13.45 18.88
C MET A 1 16.69 13.16 18.99
N LEU A 2 16.36 11.96 18.72
CA LEU A 2 15.14 11.21 19.07
C LEU A 2 13.90 11.40 18.20
N LEU A 3 13.74 10.54 17.21
CA LEU A 3 12.46 9.92 16.87
C LEU A 3 12.76 8.43 16.64
N LEU A 4 12.92 7.73 17.73
CA LEU A 4 12.80 6.28 17.81
C LEU A 4 11.40 5.99 18.37
N PHE A 5 10.78 4.99 17.82
CA PHE A 5 9.53 4.33 18.20
C PHE A 5 8.26 4.78 17.46
N LEU A 6 8.16 4.27 16.22
CA LEU A 6 6.92 3.67 15.76
C LEU A 6 7.34 2.34 15.12
N GLY A 7 7.06 1.29 15.84
CA GLY A 7 7.63 -0.01 15.61
C GLY A 7 6.96 -0.78 14.50
N ILE A 8 7.77 -1.55 13.92
CA ILE A 8 7.73 -2.90 13.38
C ILE A 8 7.25 -3.06 11.93
N ALA A 9 6.40 -2.25 11.34
CA ALA A 9 6.08 -2.38 9.91
C ALA A 9 6.61 -1.22 9.03
N LEU A 10 7.11 -0.15 9.60
CA LEU A 10 7.72 1.00 8.89
C LEU A 10 9.22 0.82 8.61
N GLY A 11 9.76 -0.35 8.85
CA GLY A 11 11.18 -0.55 9.13
C GLY A 11 12.14 -0.50 7.95
N THR A 12 11.77 -0.46 6.70
CA THR A 12 12.76 -0.64 5.64
C THR A 12 12.93 0.51 4.67
N TYR A 13 11.98 1.40 4.50
CA TYR A 13 12.09 2.46 3.50
C TYR A 13 12.64 3.79 4.02
N ILE A 14 12.45 4.13 5.29
CA ILE A 14 12.98 5.39 5.87
C ILE A 14 14.48 5.27 6.18
N VAL A 15 14.99 4.09 6.50
CA VAL A 15 16.40 3.89 6.86
C VAL A 15 17.35 4.10 5.67
N TYR A 16 16.91 3.80 4.44
CA TYR A 16 17.75 4.02 3.24
C TYR A 16 17.91 5.48 2.83
N ALA A 17 16.99 6.35 3.21
CA ALA A 17 17.13 7.78 2.94
C ALA A 17 18.10 8.49 3.92
N LEU A 18 18.39 7.88 5.07
CA LEU A 18 19.22 8.49 6.13
C LEU A 18 20.61 7.85 6.29
N GLN A 19 20.89 6.72 5.67
CA GLN A 19 22.22 6.09 5.63
C GLN A 19 22.91 6.32 4.29
N ALA A 20 23.04 7.58 3.88
CA ALA A 20 24.09 7.94 2.91
C ALA A 20 25.42 7.87 3.66
N GLU A 21 26.03 6.68 3.69
CA GLU A 21 27.42 6.54 4.08
C GLU A 21 28.29 7.47 3.21
N LYS A 22 29.16 8.22 3.85
CA LYS A 22 30.18 9.04 3.21
C LYS A 22 31.09 8.12 2.39
N THR A 23 30.80 7.97 1.12
CA THR A 23 31.79 7.48 0.15
C THR A 23 32.77 8.62 -0.18
N PRO A 24 34.06 8.30 -0.44
CA PRO A 24 35.09 9.31 -0.75
C PRO A 24 34.71 10.14 -1.97
N GLU A 25 35.05 11.41 -1.95
CA GLU A 25 34.75 12.43 -2.95
C GLU A 25 35.10 11.95 -4.37
N GLU A 26 34.08 11.52 -5.13
CA GLU A 26 34.15 11.56 -6.59
C GLU A 26 33.67 12.93 -7.09
N PRO A 27 34.24 13.46 -8.18
CA PRO A 27 34.02 14.85 -8.57
C PRO A 27 32.54 15.11 -8.90
N LEU A 28 32.03 16.17 -8.32
CA LEU A 28 30.71 16.79 -8.38
C LEU A 28 30.23 17.09 -9.82
N ASN A 29 29.96 16.08 -10.64
CA ASN A 29 29.33 16.30 -11.96
C ASN A 29 28.22 15.30 -12.33
N ARG A 30 27.70 14.54 -11.38
CA ARG A 30 26.40 13.92 -11.53
C ARG A 30 25.41 14.62 -10.63
N VAL A 31 24.66 15.56 -11.20
CA VAL A 31 23.38 15.97 -10.63
C VAL A 31 22.53 14.70 -10.62
N ARG A 32 22.56 13.94 -9.52
CA ARG A 32 21.53 12.94 -9.25
C ARG A 32 20.26 13.76 -9.13
N THR A 33 19.43 13.71 -10.16
CA THR A 33 18.04 14.11 -10.04
C THR A 33 17.43 13.14 -9.04
N ILE A 34 17.38 13.54 -7.77
CA ILE A 34 16.59 12.84 -6.76
C ILE A 34 15.18 12.77 -7.35
N PRO A 35 14.59 11.59 -7.50
CA PRO A 35 13.22 11.50 -7.99
C PRO A 35 12.37 12.42 -7.10
N LYS A 36 11.61 13.32 -7.73
CA LYS A 36 10.79 14.30 -7.03
C LYS A 36 9.64 13.69 -6.23
N TYR A 37 9.48 12.37 -6.31
CA TYR A 37 8.34 11.67 -5.76
C TYR A 37 8.82 10.41 -5.04
N THR A 38 8.37 10.27 -3.80
CA THR A 38 8.52 9.06 -3.00
C THR A 38 7.13 8.46 -2.83
N HIS A 39 6.96 7.19 -3.18
CA HIS A 39 5.74 6.47 -2.85
C HIS A 39 5.81 6.03 -1.39
N PHE A 40 4.80 6.40 -0.61
CA PHE A 40 4.61 5.95 0.76
C PHE A 40 3.36 5.08 0.83
N SER A 41 3.44 3.95 1.51
CA SER A 41 2.29 3.08 1.71
C SER A 41 2.28 2.46 3.10
N ILE A 42 1.07 2.15 3.57
CA ILE A 42 0.81 1.40 4.78
C ILE A 42 0.11 0.12 4.37
N ASP A 43 0.72 -1.02 4.69
CA ASP A 43 0.11 -2.33 4.54
C ASP A 43 -0.78 -2.61 5.76
N ASP A 44 -1.68 -3.60 5.66
CA ASP A 44 -2.58 -4.03 6.75
C ASP A 44 -3.44 -2.90 7.33
N ALA A 45 -3.82 -1.93 6.48
CA ALA A 45 -4.43 -0.68 6.91
C ALA A 45 -5.91 -0.81 7.32
N THR A 46 -6.51 -2.00 7.27
CA THR A 46 -7.94 -2.21 7.58
C THR A 46 -8.30 -1.80 9.01
N GLN A 47 -7.35 -1.86 9.95
CA GLN A 47 -7.57 -1.39 11.33
C GLN A 47 -7.90 0.11 11.41
N ILE A 48 -7.40 0.92 10.49
CA ILE A 48 -7.72 2.35 10.40
C ILE A 48 -9.22 2.53 10.12
N PHE A 49 -9.75 1.76 9.17
CA PHE A 49 -11.16 1.80 8.80
C PHE A 49 -12.06 1.26 9.91
N GLN A 50 -11.64 0.17 10.56
CA GLN A 50 -12.32 -0.36 11.73
C GLN A 50 -12.40 0.67 12.86
N ASP A 51 -11.31 1.38 13.14
CA ASP A 51 -11.26 2.43 14.16
C ASP A 51 -12.22 3.58 13.85
N ILE A 52 -12.22 4.06 12.60
CA ILE A 52 -13.13 5.13 12.15
C ILE A 52 -14.59 4.70 12.29
N ALA A 53 -14.93 3.50 11.81
CA ALA A 53 -16.29 2.97 11.89
C ALA A 53 -16.76 2.76 13.34
N PHE A 54 -15.85 2.30 14.22
CA PHE A 54 -16.18 2.05 15.63
C PHE A 54 -16.42 3.34 16.42
N HIS A 55 -15.66 4.39 16.15
CA HIS A 55 -15.78 5.67 16.87
C HIS A 55 -16.76 6.64 16.22
N GLU A 56 -17.26 6.34 15.03
CA GLU A 56 -18.20 7.18 14.27
C GLU A 56 -17.71 8.65 14.19
N TYR A 57 -16.43 8.85 13.86
CA TYR A 57 -15.82 10.17 13.76
C TYR A 57 -16.57 11.09 12.78
N GLU A 58 -16.54 12.40 13.00
CA GLU A 58 -17.09 13.38 12.06
C GLU A 58 -16.24 13.52 10.80
N SER A 59 -14.93 13.23 10.91
CA SER A 59 -13.96 13.25 9.79
C SER A 59 -13.03 12.04 9.87
N ILE A 60 -12.63 11.49 8.71
CA ILE A 60 -11.62 10.41 8.66
C ILE A 60 -10.29 10.83 9.31
N PHE A 61 -10.01 12.12 9.36
CA PHE A 61 -8.76 12.67 9.91
C PHE A 61 -8.76 12.82 11.43
N GLU A 62 -9.85 12.47 12.11
CA GLU A 62 -9.86 12.29 13.57
C GLU A 62 -9.19 10.98 13.98
N ASN A 63 -9.10 9.99 13.06
CA ASN A 63 -8.21 8.87 13.25
C ASN A 63 -6.75 9.36 13.30
N GLU A 64 -6.01 8.90 14.32
CA GLU A 64 -4.65 9.40 14.60
C GLU A 64 -3.70 9.20 13.41
N VAL A 65 -3.80 8.06 12.70
CA VAL A 65 -2.93 7.75 11.57
C VAL A 65 -3.25 8.66 10.39
N LEU A 66 -4.53 8.78 10.00
CA LEU A 66 -4.94 9.63 8.88
C LEU A 66 -4.69 11.11 9.17
N GLY A 67 -4.92 11.56 10.40
CA GLY A 67 -4.57 12.92 10.82
C GLY A 67 -3.09 13.23 10.64
N LYS A 68 -2.21 12.30 11.05
CA LYS A 68 -0.76 12.42 10.84
C LYS A 68 -0.36 12.43 9.36
N LEU A 69 -0.99 11.57 8.55
CA LEU A 69 -0.71 11.54 7.11
C LEU A 69 -1.12 12.86 6.44
N ARG A 70 -2.25 13.45 6.86
CA ARG A 70 -2.68 14.77 6.38
C ARG A 70 -1.66 15.84 6.76
N ASP A 71 -1.23 15.89 8.02
CA ASP A 71 -0.21 16.85 8.46
C ASP A 71 1.06 16.75 7.60
N PHE A 72 1.53 15.53 7.30
CA PHE A 72 2.68 15.31 6.44
C PHE A 72 2.40 15.67 4.97
N HIS A 73 1.19 15.46 4.49
CA HIS A 73 0.81 15.92 3.17
C HIS A 73 0.86 17.45 3.08
N GLU A 74 0.26 18.14 4.04
CA GLU A 74 0.24 19.62 4.07
C GLU A 74 1.64 20.23 4.21
N GLU A 75 2.50 19.61 5.03
CA GLU A 75 3.85 20.16 5.27
C GLU A 75 4.86 19.78 4.19
N TYR A 76 4.81 18.54 3.68
CA TYR A 76 5.86 17.98 2.81
C TYR A 76 5.34 17.51 1.45
N GLY A 77 4.04 17.58 1.18
CA GLY A 77 3.46 17.06 -0.05
C GLY A 77 3.46 15.53 -0.12
N LEU A 78 3.38 14.84 1.04
CA LEU A 78 3.31 13.38 1.11
C LEU A 78 2.14 12.86 0.28
N LYS A 79 2.38 11.79 -0.48
CA LYS A 79 1.33 10.98 -1.10
C LYS A 79 1.37 9.59 -0.50
N ALA A 80 0.23 9.07 -0.10
CA ALA A 80 0.10 7.81 0.62
C ALA A 80 -0.89 6.85 -0.05
N THR A 81 -0.60 5.56 0.07
CA THR A 81 -1.55 4.50 -0.28
C THR A 81 -1.76 3.58 0.91
N LEU A 82 -3.01 3.27 1.21
CA LEU A 82 -3.42 2.32 2.24
C LEU A 82 -3.79 1.01 1.57
N TYR A 83 -3.12 -0.09 1.91
CA TYR A 83 -3.47 -1.41 1.42
C TYR A 83 -4.29 -2.15 2.46
N VAL A 84 -5.48 -2.61 2.04
CA VAL A 84 -6.50 -3.13 2.95
C VAL A 84 -6.84 -4.58 2.69
N PHE A 85 -7.20 -5.28 3.76
CA PHE A 85 -7.90 -6.57 3.70
C PHE A 85 -9.40 -6.35 3.52
N GLY A 86 -10.07 -7.26 2.83
CA GLY A 86 -11.53 -7.30 2.81
C GLY A 86 -12.11 -7.67 4.16
N LYS A 87 -11.36 -8.44 4.95
CA LYS A 87 -11.77 -8.85 6.29
C LYS A 87 -10.57 -8.95 7.23
N LEU A 88 -10.72 -8.39 8.42
CA LEU A 88 -9.74 -8.46 9.50
C LEU A 88 -10.46 -8.92 10.78
N ASP A 89 -10.12 -10.09 11.30
CA ASP A 89 -10.80 -10.71 12.44
C ASP A 89 -12.33 -10.78 12.24
N THR A 90 -13.05 -10.03 13.06
CA THR A 90 -14.53 -9.93 13.02
C THR A 90 -15.03 -8.76 12.20
N TYR A 91 -14.14 -7.87 11.72
CA TYR A 91 -14.51 -6.70 10.93
C TYR A 91 -14.48 -7.01 9.44
N ASP A 92 -15.59 -6.73 8.73
CA ASP A 92 -15.66 -6.79 7.27
C ASP A 92 -15.57 -5.37 6.72
N LEU A 93 -14.73 -5.13 5.73
CA LEU A 93 -14.55 -3.81 5.12
C LEU A 93 -15.87 -3.30 4.50
N ALA A 94 -16.77 -4.19 4.11
CA ALA A 94 -18.11 -3.86 3.64
C ALA A 94 -18.98 -3.14 4.70
N ASP A 95 -18.62 -3.24 5.98
CA ASP A 95 -19.31 -2.55 7.07
C ASP A 95 -18.86 -1.10 7.27
N PHE A 96 -17.83 -0.66 6.49
CA PHE A 96 -17.37 0.72 6.56
C PHE A 96 -18.40 1.67 5.94
N PRO A 97 -18.80 2.76 6.65
CA PRO A 97 -19.87 3.64 6.19
C PRO A 97 -19.47 4.48 4.97
N ASP A 98 -20.42 4.67 4.06
CA ASP A 98 -20.27 5.49 2.84
C ASP A 98 -20.34 7.01 3.12
N ALA A 99 -20.64 7.40 4.35
CA ALA A 99 -20.72 8.81 4.77
C ALA A 99 -19.42 9.60 4.51
N TYR A 100 -18.27 8.92 4.50
CA TYR A 100 -16.95 9.53 4.29
C TYR A 100 -16.53 9.63 2.82
N LYS A 101 -17.35 9.17 1.87
CA LYS A 101 -16.98 9.09 0.45
C LYS A 101 -16.48 10.40 -0.12
N THR A 102 -17.19 11.49 0.14
CA THR A 102 -16.79 12.81 -0.35
C THR A 102 -15.42 13.23 0.21
N GLU A 103 -15.16 12.94 1.47
CA GLU A 103 -13.88 13.31 2.08
C GLU A 103 -12.72 12.51 1.50
N PHE A 104 -12.89 11.23 1.21
CA PHE A 104 -11.89 10.44 0.47
C PHE A 104 -11.70 10.96 -0.95
N GLU A 105 -12.77 11.25 -1.69
CA GLU A 105 -12.69 11.78 -3.06
C GLU A 105 -11.97 13.13 -3.12
N ASP A 106 -12.22 14.01 -2.15
CA ASP A 106 -11.58 15.32 -2.05
C ASP A 106 -10.08 15.24 -1.75
N ASN A 107 -9.63 14.14 -1.16
CA ASN A 107 -8.23 13.88 -0.83
C ASN A 107 -7.55 12.86 -1.75
N ALA A 108 -8.23 12.42 -2.82
CA ALA A 108 -7.76 11.35 -3.69
C ALA A 108 -6.52 11.70 -4.54
N ASP A 109 -6.08 12.93 -4.59
CA ASP A 109 -4.84 13.34 -5.26
C ASP A 109 -3.57 12.94 -4.48
N TRP A 110 -3.71 12.68 -3.18
CA TRP A 110 -2.61 12.30 -2.31
C TRP A 110 -2.87 11.04 -1.46
N LEU A 111 -4.13 10.65 -1.21
CA LEU A 111 -4.51 9.48 -0.41
C LEU A 111 -5.24 8.47 -1.29
N LYS A 112 -4.67 7.28 -1.44
CA LYS A 112 -5.25 6.17 -2.19
C LYS A 112 -5.50 4.97 -1.30
N ILE A 113 -6.44 4.12 -1.72
CA ILE A 113 -6.78 2.86 -1.06
C ILE A 113 -6.68 1.74 -2.08
N GLY A 114 -6.04 0.65 -1.74
CA GLY A 114 -5.85 -0.48 -2.65
C GLY A 114 -5.99 -1.83 -1.96
N PHE A 115 -6.28 -2.83 -2.75
CA PHE A 115 -6.36 -4.21 -2.32
C PHE A 115 -5.02 -4.72 -1.79
N HIS A 116 -5.03 -5.38 -0.63
CA HIS A 116 -3.89 -6.11 -0.07
C HIS A 116 -4.10 -7.62 -0.10
N SER A 117 -5.20 -8.08 0.46
CA SER A 117 -5.73 -9.44 0.40
C SER A 117 -7.20 -9.47 0.84
N MET A 118 -7.86 -10.62 0.72
CA MET A 118 -9.16 -10.83 1.34
C MET A 118 -9.07 -10.91 2.85
N THR A 119 -8.05 -11.60 3.35
CA THR A 119 -7.81 -11.83 4.78
C THR A 119 -6.33 -11.72 5.08
N GLU A 120 -6.01 -11.67 6.36
CA GLU A 120 -4.64 -11.65 6.88
C GLU A 120 -3.86 -12.95 6.58
N ALA A 121 -4.54 -14.08 6.44
CA ALA A 121 -3.88 -15.35 6.05
C ALA A 121 -3.30 -15.29 4.64
N GLY A 122 -3.96 -14.56 3.75
CA GLY A 122 -3.54 -14.40 2.36
C GLY A 122 -3.85 -15.63 1.48
N PRO A 123 -3.74 -15.48 0.16
CA PRO A 123 -4.23 -16.47 -0.79
C PRO A 123 -3.43 -17.77 -0.80
N GLU A 124 -2.14 -17.76 -0.44
CA GLU A 124 -1.32 -18.97 -0.39
C GLU A 124 -1.71 -19.86 0.79
N GLU A 125 -1.82 -19.30 1.99
CA GLU A 125 -2.18 -20.04 3.21
C GLU A 125 -3.60 -20.58 3.14
N GLU A 126 -4.54 -19.81 2.56
CA GLU A 126 -5.93 -20.24 2.34
C GLU A 126 -6.09 -21.24 1.18
N GLY A 127 -5.04 -21.44 0.38
CA GLY A 127 -5.12 -22.33 -0.79
C GLY A 127 -6.11 -21.85 -1.86
N MET A 128 -6.25 -20.53 -2.01
CA MET A 128 -7.22 -19.93 -2.94
C MET A 128 -6.94 -20.31 -4.38
N THR A 129 -8.00 -20.68 -5.09
CA THR A 129 -7.98 -20.79 -6.54
C THR A 129 -7.88 -19.38 -7.17
N THR A 130 -7.40 -19.28 -8.40
CA THR A 130 -7.39 -18.02 -9.16
C THR A 130 -8.78 -17.37 -9.25
N LYS A 131 -9.84 -18.19 -9.30
CA LYS A 131 -11.22 -17.68 -9.33
C LYS A 131 -11.61 -17.03 -7.99
N GLU A 132 -11.34 -17.69 -6.87
CA GLU A 132 -11.64 -17.16 -5.54
C GLU A 132 -10.83 -15.89 -5.27
N PHE A 133 -9.57 -15.86 -5.69
CA PHE A 133 -8.74 -14.66 -5.65
C PHE A 133 -9.36 -13.49 -6.45
N ALA A 134 -9.81 -13.76 -7.69
CA ALA A 134 -10.46 -12.77 -8.53
C ALA A 134 -11.76 -12.23 -7.90
N GLU A 135 -12.58 -13.10 -7.37
CA GLU A 135 -13.83 -12.73 -6.67
C GLU A 135 -13.55 -11.88 -5.44
N GLY A 136 -12.51 -12.23 -4.67
CA GLY A 136 -12.06 -11.46 -3.52
C GLY A 136 -11.54 -10.07 -3.90
N PHE A 137 -10.68 -9.99 -4.90
CA PHE A 137 -10.17 -8.74 -5.43
C PHE A 137 -11.31 -7.82 -5.89
N GLN A 138 -12.25 -8.34 -6.68
CA GLN A 138 -13.40 -7.59 -7.15
C GLN A 138 -14.32 -7.15 -6.01
N LYS A 139 -14.50 -7.99 -4.97
CA LYS A 139 -15.29 -7.64 -3.79
C LYS A 139 -14.69 -6.44 -3.08
N VAL A 140 -13.42 -6.51 -2.71
CA VAL A 140 -12.74 -5.43 -1.97
C VAL A 140 -12.72 -4.13 -2.77
N ASN A 141 -12.43 -4.20 -4.07
CA ASN A 141 -12.45 -3.00 -4.90
C ASN A 141 -13.86 -2.37 -4.97
N ARG A 142 -14.94 -3.17 -5.04
CA ARG A 142 -16.31 -2.62 -4.98
C ARG A 142 -16.56 -1.91 -3.65
N GLU A 143 -16.15 -2.50 -2.54
CA GLU A 143 -16.26 -1.88 -1.22
C GLU A 143 -15.52 -0.54 -1.16
N ILE A 144 -14.28 -0.48 -1.67
CA ILE A 144 -13.52 0.78 -1.77
C ILE A 144 -14.26 1.81 -2.65
N LEU A 145 -14.81 1.38 -3.77
CA LEU A 145 -15.58 2.27 -4.66
C LEU A 145 -16.85 2.80 -3.98
N ASP A 146 -17.49 1.97 -3.15
CA ASP A 146 -18.72 2.33 -2.46
C ASP A 146 -18.46 3.41 -1.39
N PHE A 147 -17.42 3.25 -0.55
CA PHE A 147 -17.17 4.18 0.54
C PHE A 147 -16.12 5.28 0.24
N ALA A 148 -15.27 5.14 -0.77
CA ALA A 148 -14.20 6.10 -1.05
C ALA A 148 -14.21 6.67 -2.49
N GLY A 149 -14.98 6.05 -3.39
CA GLY A 149 -15.11 6.51 -4.78
C GLY A 149 -13.95 6.08 -5.69
N GLU A 150 -14.20 6.19 -7.00
CA GLU A 150 -13.26 5.73 -8.04
C GLU A 150 -11.91 6.46 -7.99
N LYS A 151 -11.93 7.74 -7.66
CA LYS A 151 -10.71 8.54 -7.61
C LYS A 151 -9.73 8.07 -6.52
N SER A 152 -10.24 7.46 -5.45
CA SER A 152 -9.44 6.99 -4.32
C SER A 152 -8.86 5.59 -4.55
N LEU A 153 -9.35 4.84 -5.53
CA LEU A 153 -8.86 3.50 -5.83
C LEU A 153 -7.42 3.53 -6.35
N ALA A 154 -6.56 2.68 -5.78
CA ALA A 154 -5.18 2.51 -6.21
C ALA A 154 -5.08 1.49 -7.35
N HIS A 155 -4.38 1.86 -8.44
CA HIS A 155 -4.06 0.97 -9.56
C HIS A 155 -2.66 0.35 -9.47
N VAL A 156 -1.83 0.84 -8.54
CA VAL A 156 -0.55 0.21 -8.17
C VAL A 156 -0.73 -0.32 -6.77
N ILE A 157 -0.62 -1.63 -6.61
CA ILE A 157 -0.95 -2.31 -5.36
C ILE A 157 0.22 -3.14 -4.82
N ARG A 158 0.13 -3.51 -3.56
CA ARG A 158 1.01 -4.48 -2.91
C ARG A 158 0.16 -5.61 -2.35
N LEU A 159 0.41 -6.83 -2.84
CA LEU A 159 -0.28 -8.01 -2.31
C LEU A 159 0.39 -8.51 -1.03
N HIS A 160 -0.43 -9.02 -0.13
CA HIS A 160 0.01 -9.60 1.12
C HIS A 160 0.97 -10.77 0.88
N TYR A 161 2.03 -10.84 1.67
CA TYR A 161 3.16 -11.77 1.51
C TYR A 161 3.85 -11.74 0.15
N TRP A 162 3.60 -10.72 -0.69
CA TRP A 162 4.10 -10.64 -2.09
C TRP A 162 3.79 -11.91 -2.88
N TYR A 163 2.63 -12.50 -2.65
CA TYR A 163 2.21 -13.72 -3.31
C TYR A 163 1.22 -13.45 -4.44
N ALA A 164 1.51 -14.01 -5.61
CA ALA A 164 0.59 -14.14 -6.72
C ALA A 164 1.08 -15.25 -7.67
N THR A 165 0.18 -16.05 -8.19
CA THR A 165 0.50 -16.91 -9.35
C THR A 165 0.47 -16.10 -10.64
N ASP A 166 1.01 -16.66 -11.72
CA ASP A 166 0.96 -16.00 -13.04
C ASP A 166 -0.48 -15.75 -13.47
N GLU A 167 -1.40 -16.69 -13.20
CA GLU A 167 -2.82 -16.55 -13.50
C GLU A 167 -3.48 -15.45 -12.65
N MET A 168 -3.11 -15.31 -11.38
CA MET A 168 -3.58 -14.22 -10.53
C MET A 168 -3.07 -12.86 -11.03
N ALA A 169 -1.82 -12.79 -11.46
CA ALA A 169 -1.26 -11.57 -12.04
C ALA A 169 -1.98 -11.16 -13.34
N GLU A 170 -2.34 -12.11 -14.20
CA GLU A 170 -3.14 -11.83 -15.40
C GLU A 170 -4.57 -11.39 -15.07
N VAL A 171 -5.17 -11.87 -13.98
CA VAL A 171 -6.46 -11.36 -13.49
C VAL A 171 -6.31 -9.90 -13.10
N LEU A 172 -5.34 -9.57 -12.23
CA LEU A 172 -5.11 -8.19 -11.77
C LEU A 172 -4.91 -7.22 -12.93
N LYS A 173 -4.12 -7.62 -13.94
CA LYS A 173 -3.90 -6.83 -15.15
C LYS A 173 -5.19 -6.57 -15.93
N LYS A 174 -6.08 -7.57 -16.06
CA LYS A 174 -7.38 -7.41 -16.72
C LYS A 174 -8.33 -6.51 -15.93
N GLU A 175 -8.21 -6.50 -14.62
CA GLU A 175 -8.97 -5.64 -13.70
C GLU A 175 -8.38 -4.22 -13.56
N GLY A 176 -7.36 -3.87 -14.35
CA GLY A 176 -6.82 -2.52 -14.41
C GLY A 176 -5.71 -2.22 -13.42
N VAL A 177 -5.11 -3.24 -12.79
CA VAL A 177 -3.88 -3.05 -11.99
C VAL A 177 -2.72 -2.76 -12.91
N GLU A 178 -2.06 -1.63 -12.68
CA GLU A 178 -0.95 -1.13 -13.52
C GLU A 178 0.42 -1.59 -13.02
N GLY A 179 0.52 -1.97 -11.75
CA GLY A 179 1.77 -2.44 -11.17
C GLY A 179 1.63 -3.11 -9.82
N LEU A 180 2.58 -4.01 -9.53
CA LEU A 180 2.72 -4.67 -8.24
C LEU A 180 4.00 -4.19 -7.56
N LEU A 181 3.86 -3.66 -6.34
CA LEU A 181 5.00 -3.25 -5.52
C LEU A 181 5.58 -4.47 -4.81
N CYS A 182 6.86 -4.75 -5.04
CA CYS A 182 7.58 -5.79 -4.32
C CYS A 182 8.57 -5.19 -3.31
N GLY A 183 9.10 -6.04 -2.44
CA GLY A 183 10.17 -5.65 -1.52
C GLY A 183 11.52 -5.49 -2.23
N ASN A 184 12.55 -5.27 -1.44
CA ASN A 184 13.94 -5.13 -1.91
C ASN A 184 14.75 -6.44 -1.78
N GLU A 185 14.10 -7.53 -1.41
CA GLU A 185 14.70 -8.86 -1.27
C GLU A 185 14.14 -9.82 -2.31
N SER A 186 14.93 -10.81 -2.67
CA SER A 186 14.56 -11.77 -3.72
C SER A 186 13.36 -12.66 -3.37
N ASN A 187 13.04 -12.81 -2.08
CA ASN A 187 11.89 -13.56 -1.58
C ASN A 187 10.60 -12.70 -1.47
N SER A 188 10.68 -11.42 -1.76
CA SER A 188 9.56 -10.48 -1.71
C SER A 188 9.23 -9.92 -3.10
N CYS A 189 9.36 -10.74 -4.12
CA CYS A 189 9.16 -10.37 -5.53
C CYS A 189 8.17 -11.32 -6.23
N TYR A 190 7.13 -11.71 -5.55
CA TYR A 190 6.07 -12.59 -6.10
C TYR A 190 6.63 -13.93 -6.62
N ASN A 191 6.15 -14.39 -7.77
CA ASN A 191 6.57 -15.68 -8.38
C ASN A 191 7.89 -15.62 -9.10
N LEU A 192 8.59 -14.48 -9.10
CA LEU A 192 9.89 -14.41 -9.74
C LEU A 192 10.84 -15.41 -9.07
N ASN A 193 11.51 -16.23 -9.88
CA ASN A 193 12.60 -17.03 -9.36
C ASN A 193 13.75 -16.13 -8.91
N LYS A 194 14.70 -16.70 -8.16
CA LYS A 194 15.80 -15.93 -7.57
C LYS A 194 16.59 -15.11 -8.60
N GLU A 195 16.87 -15.66 -9.76
CA GLU A 195 17.63 -14.98 -10.82
C GLU A 195 16.85 -13.80 -11.41
N GLN A 196 15.54 -13.99 -11.65
CA GLN A 196 14.63 -12.93 -12.12
C GLN A 196 14.50 -11.81 -11.09
N ALA A 197 14.31 -12.16 -9.81
CA ALA A 197 14.22 -11.21 -8.73
C ALA A 197 15.52 -10.40 -8.55
N GLU A 198 16.68 -11.05 -8.56
CA GLU A 198 17.98 -10.37 -8.50
C GLU A 198 18.22 -9.46 -9.72
N THR A 199 17.78 -9.87 -10.90
CA THR A 199 17.87 -9.05 -12.11
C THR A 199 17.01 -7.80 -12.00
N LEU A 200 15.75 -7.95 -11.52
CA LEU A 200 14.85 -6.85 -11.27
C LEU A 200 15.44 -5.87 -10.25
N LEU A 201 15.96 -6.36 -9.13
CA LEU A 201 16.56 -5.53 -8.09
C LEU A 201 17.80 -4.77 -8.58
N LYS A 202 18.66 -5.40 -9.39
CA LYS A 202 19.83 -4.74 -9.99
C LYS A 202 19.46 -3.65 -10.99
N SER A 203 18.31 -3.76 -11.66
CA SER A 203 17.84 -2.77 -12.64
C SER A 203 17.34 -1.46 -12.00
N ARG A 204 17.16 -1.45 -10.68
CA ARG A 204 16.66 -0.30 -9.91
C ARG A 204 17.77 0.62 -9.38
N GLY A 205 19.02 0.26 -9.56
CA GLY A 205 20.22 0.96 -9.05
C GLY A 205 20.62 2.25 -9.77
#